data_c0e14229bb64339a5050e8499b8f9beb
#
_entry.id   c0e14229bb64339a5050e8499b8f9beb
#
_cell.length_a   1.000
_cell.length_b   1.000
_cell.length_c   1.000
_cell.angle_alpha   90.00
_cell.angle_beta   90.00
_cell.angle_gamma   90.00
#
_symmetry.space_group_name_H-M   'P 1'
#
loop_
_entity.id
_entity.type
_entity.pdbx_description
1 polymer ?
#
loop_
_entity_poly.entity_id
_entity_poly.type
_entity_poly.pdbx_seq_one_letter_code
_entity_poly.pdbx_strand_id
1 'polypeptide(L)'
;MNRVLRRNAGIGLGTTLLLLAAPNLLAQGHKVDPTWLHRYVPPASEAKHDSPSGGCHYTPIFGEGDSESRILRSVTRFGELTVAAQSNCQSAAYDREEELYFVLDGTGTLHYAEESHSLRANDFTYLAPGAKHSVANNSDKSLRLVVMGFKIPTKTSVGTPPAHPKIINLDELKEETVDGHPNSVLYKLLVGPRGATRDAIDDAYVVTSLFLMDFAPGGTNFPHHHETAEEIYLVLDGQGDMVAGSGMDGVEGRFPAKAGDAYYFRANCTVGFYNQNKSGAKAHILAVRSRIPLPEEDD
;
A
#
# COMPACT_ATOMS: atom_id res chain seq x y z
N MET A 1 -98.09 37.13 -32.18
CA MET A 1 -96.87 37.76 -31.66
C MET A 1 -96.27 36.83 -30.59
N ASN A 2 -95.44 35.89 -31.02
CA ASN A 2 -94.78 34.93 -30.14
C ASN A 2 -93.28 34.95 -30.35
N ARG A 3 -92.56 35.37 -29.34
CA ARG A 3 -91.06 35.31 -29.30
C ARG A 3 -90.61 33.98 -28.73
N VAL A 4 -89.90 33.23 -29.57
CA VAL A 4 -89.26 32.00 -29.17
C VAL A 4 -87.87 32.33 -28.61
N LEU A 5 -87.62 31.94 -27.35
CA LEU A 5 -86.28 32.03 -26.71
C LEU A 5 -85.53 30.74 -27.03
N ARG A 6 -84.41 30.92 -27.73
CA ARG A 6 -83.39 29.83 -27.94
C ARG A 6 -82.45 29.74 -26.72
N ARG A 7 -82.42 28.56 -26.10
CA ARG A 7 -81.42 28.22 -25.11
C ARG A 7 -80.14 27.72 -25.82
N ASN A 8 -79.05 28.40 -25.59
CA ASN A 8 -77.70 27.91 -25.99
C ASN A 8 -77.23 26.97 -24.87
N ALA A 9 -76.90 25.70 -25.24
CA ALA A 9 -76.18 24.76 -24.38
C ALA A 9 -74.67 24.95 -24.59
N GLY A 10 -74.01 25.43 -23.58
CA GLY A 10 -72.57 25.51 -23.54
C GLY A 10 -71.94 24.17 -23.17
N ILE A 11 -71.16 23.59 -24.08
CA ILE A 11 -70.33 22.38 -23.82
C ILE A 11 -69.05 22.85 -23.14
N GLY A 12 -68.98 22.59 -21.86
CA GLY A 12 -67.71 22.80 -21.11
C GLY A 12 -66.76 21.67 -21.41
N LEU A 13 -65.63 21.94 -22.13
CA LEU A 13 -64.49 21.05 -22.23
C LEU A 13 -63.72 21.10 -20.92
N GLY A 14 -63.87 20.06 -20.11
CA GLY A 14 -63.00 19.84 -18.94
C GLY A 14 -61.64 19.31 -19.38
N THR A 15 -60.63 20.16 -19.32
CA THR A 15 -59.22 19.74 -19.55
C THR A 15 -58.74 19.06 -18.29
N THR A 16 -58.72 17.72 -18.28
CA THR A 16 -58.09 16.93 -17.21
C THR A 16 -56.59 17.01 -17.38
N LEU A 17 -55.91 17.76 -16.51
CA LEU A 17 -54.48 17.83 -16.43
C LEU A 17 -53.95 16.53 -15.77
N LEU A 18 -53.48 15.58 -16.57
CA LEU A 18 -52.74 14.42 -16.06
C LEU A 18 -51.37 14.90 -15.59
N LEU A 19 -51.19 15.05 -14.29
CA LEU A 19 -49.89 15.17 -13.66
C LEU A 19 -49.17 13.79 -13.75
N LEU A 20 -48.34 13.61 -14.75
CA LEU A 20 -47.36 12.53 -14.81
C LEU A 20 -46.36 12.77 -13.68
N ALA A 21 -46.51 12.05 -12.56
CA ALA A 21 -45.47 11.94 -11.55
C ALA A 21 -44.25 11.27 -12.21
N ALA A 22 -43.25 12.05 -12.57
CA ALA A 22 -41.93 11.49 -12.94
C ALA A 22 -41.42 10.67 -11.75
N PRO A 23 -41.01 9.41 -11.95
CA PRO A 23 -40.34 8.68 -10.88
C PRO A 23 -39.08 9.46 -10.54
N ASN A 24 -38.95 9.88 -9.28
CA ASN A 24 -37.68 10.33 -8.73
C ASN A 24 -36.73 9.16 -8.88
N LEU A 25 -35.96 9.12 -9.97
CA LEU A 25 -34.71 8.40 -10.03
C LEU A 25 -33.82 9.08 -8.98
N LEU A 26 -33.89 8.57 -7.75
CA LEU A 26 -32.83 8.78 -6.78
C LEU A 26 -31.58 8.29 -7.49
N ALA A 27 -30.77 9.22 -7.97
CA ALA A 27 -29.43 8.92 -8.39
C ALA A 27 -28.80 8.20 -7.18
N GLN A 28 -28.69 6.87 -7.27
CA GLN A 28 -27.88 6.12 -6.32
C GLN A 28 -26.49 6.74 -6.47
N GLY A 29 -26.09 7.53 -5.48
CA GLY A 29 -24.80 8.14 -5.45
C GLY A 29 -23.77 7.01 -5.47
N HIS A 30 -23.25 6.69 -6.64
CA HIS A 30 -22.12 5.79 -6.75
C HIS A 30 -20.97 6.45 -5.99
N LYS A 31 -20.65 5.92 -4.83
CA LYS A 31 -19.48 6.34 -4.08
C LYS A 31 -18.29 6.03 -4.98
N VAL A 32 -17.64 7.06 -5.49
CA VAL A 32 -16.42 6.91 -6.29
C VAL A 32 -15.35 6.29 -5.39
N ASP A 33 -14.69 5.25 -5.85
CA ASP A 33 -13.60 4.65 -5.11
C ASP A 33 -12.46 5.65 -4.95
N PRO A 34 -11.85 5.71 -3.76
CA PRO A 34 -10.71 6.59 -3.55
C PRO A 34 -9.55 6.20 -4.45
N THR A 35 -8.73 7.18 -4.82
CA THR A 35 -7.49 6.94 -5.60
C THR A 35 -6.29 6.71 -4.70
N TRP A 36 -6.40 7.05 -3.44
CA TRP A 36 -5.39 6.84 -2.41
C TRP A 36 -6.05 6.58 -1.06
N LEU A 37 -5.31 5.96 -0.14
CA LEU A 37 -5.71 5.73 1.25
C LEU A 37 -4.61 6.22 2.18
N HIS A 38 -5.01 6.63 3.40
CA HIS A 38 -4.11 7.00 4.48
C HIS A 38 -4.42 6.19 5.73
N ARG A 39 -3.39 5.68 6.39
CA ARG A 39 -3.45 5.01 7.70
C ARG A 39 -2.29 5.51 8.56
N TYR A 40 -2.44 5.37 9.86
CA TYR A 40 -1.38 5.67 10.82
C TYR A 40 -0.95 4.39 11.53
N VAL A 41 0.35 4.14 11.51
CA VAL A 41 1.00 3.04 12.22
C VAL A 41 1.95 3.67 13.23
N PRO A 42 1.70 3.53 14.54
CA PRO A 42 2.57 4.13 15.54
C PRO A 42 4.02 3.66 15.35
N PRO A 43 5.01 4.56 15.29
CA PRO A 43 6.41 4.16 15.28
C PRO A 43 6.76 3.41 16.58
N ALA A 44 7.87 2.66 16.58
CA ALA A 44 8.28 1.84 17.72
C ALA A 44 8.32 2.61 19.04
N SER A 45 8.71 3.91 19.02
CA SER A 45 8.77 4.79 20.17
C SER A 45 7.39 5.14 20.77
N GLU A 46 6.32 5.03 19.97
CA GLU A 46 4.94 5.32 20.37
C GLU A 46 4.10 4.04 20.52
N ALA A 47 4.61 2.88 20.03
CA ALA A 47 3.90 1.63 20.10
C ALA A 47 3.77 1.20 21.57
N LYS A 48 2.54 1.00 22.01
CA LYS A 48 2.28 0.38 23.30
C LYS A 48 2.69 -1.08 23.22
N HIS A 49 3.62 -1.49 24.09
CA HIS A 49 4.08 -2.87 24.17
C HIS A 49 3.05 -3.83 24.83
N ASP A 50 1.80 -3.44 24.91
CA ASP A 50 0.71 -4.29 25.36
C ASP A 50 0.45 -5.36 24.29
N SER A 51 1.36 -6.33 24.22
CA SER A 51 1.13 -7.54 23.41
C SER A 51 -0.13 -8.22 23.90
N PRO A 52 -1.14 -8.43 23.05
CA PRO A 52 -2.22 -9.32 23.41
C PRO A 52 -1.59 -10.68 23.75
N SER A 53 -2.08 -11.31 24.78
CA SER A 53 -1.64 -12.64 25.22
C SER A 53 -1.76 -13.64 24.07
N GLY A 54 -0.65 -13.98 23.42
CA GLY A 54 -0.71 -14.91 22.28
C GLY A 54 0.48 -14.88 21.33
N GLY A 55 1.46 -14.07 21.57
CA GLY A 55 2.78 -14.20 20.98
C GLY A 55 2.99 -13.59 19.60
N CYS A 56 2.09 -13.75 18.64
CA CYS A 56 2.25 -13.25 17.28
C CYS A 56 0.98 -12.52 16.85
N HIS A 57 1.10 -11.27 16.46
CA HIS A 57 -0.04 -10.43 16.11
C HIS A 57 0.22 -9.65 14.81
N TYR A 58 -0.66 -9.85 13.83
CA TYR A 58 -0.66 -9.08 12.59
C TYR A 58 -1.69 -7.96 12.66
N THR A 59 -1.26 -6.73 12.44
CA THR A 59 -2.13 -5.55 12.35
C THR A 59 -2.20 -5.10 10.90
N PRO A 60 -3.33 -5.28 10.20
CA PRO A 60 -3.46 -4.84 8.83
C PRO A 60 -3.43 -3.32 8.73
N ILE A 61 -2.72 -2.82 7.70
CA ILE A 61 -2.70 -1.42 7.31
C ILE A 61 -3.45 -1.28 5.98
N PHE A 62 -3.09 -2.08 4.99
CA PHE A 62 -3.77 -2.21 3.70
C PHE A 62 -3.88 -3.69 3.32
N GLY A 63 -4.94 -4.06 2.59
CA GLY A 63 -5.15 -5.43 2.13
C GLY A 63 -5.96 -6.29 3.08
N GLU A 64 -5.53 -7.52 3.31
CA GLU A 64 -6.24 -8.48 4.15
C GLU A 64 -6.53 -7.91 5.54
N GLY A 65 -7.81 -7.94 5.93
CA GLY A 65 -8.29 -7.36 7.20
C GLY A 65 -8.63 -5.86 7.14
N ASP A 66 -8.35 -5.16 6.04
CA ASP A 66 -8.77 -3.78 5.81
C ASP A 66 -10.10 -3.73 5.04
N SER A 67 -11.06 -2.98 5.54
CA SER A 67 -12.40 -2.83 4.95
C SER A 67 -12.41 -2.15 3.57
N GLU A 68 -11.35 -1.42 3.22
CA GLU A 68 -11.22 -0.71 1.94
C GLU A 68 -10.29 -1.44 0.96
N SER A 69 -9.89 -2.68 1.26
CA SER A 69 -8.98 -3.49 0.44
C SER A 69 -9.45 -3.72 -1.01
N ARG A 70 -10.74 -3.54 -1.29
CA ARG A 70 -11.32 -3.72 -2.64
C ARG A 70 -10.70 -2.85 -3.72
N ILE A 71 -10.00 -1.76 -3.37
CA ILE A 71 -9.35 -0.88 -4.35
C ILE A 71 -7.92 -1.32 -4.70
N LEU A 72 -7.34 -2.23 -3.92
CA LEU A 72 -6.03 -2.79 -4.14
C LEU A 72 -6.10 -3.86 -5.24
N ARG A 73 -5.08 -3.95 -6.08
CA ARG A 73 -5.07 -4.86 -7.23
C ARG A 73 -4.04 -5.98 -7.08
N SER A 74 -2.81 -5.66 -6.75
CA SER A 74 -1.74 -6.63 -6.52
C SER A 74 -1.43 -6.84 -5.04
N VAL A 75 -1.61 -5.82 -4.21
CA VAL A 75 -1.36 -5.91 -2.76
C VAL A 75 -2.41 -6.79 -2.09
N THR A 76 -1.98 -7.89 -1.48
CA THR A 76 -2.82 -8.76 -0.65
C THR A 76 -2.73 -8.40 0.82
N ARG A 77 -1.54 -8.09 1.29
CA ARG A 77 -1.24 -7.69 2.67
C ARG A 77 -0.19 -6.60 2.71
N PHE A 78 -0.43 -5.60 3.51
CA PHE A 78 0.57 -4.66 3.97
C PHE A 78 0.23 -4.30 5.41
N GLY A 79 1.05 -4.71 6.36
CA GLY A 79 0.76 -4.52 7.76
C GLY A 79 1.95 -4.78 8.65
N GLU A 80 1.76 -4.55 9.95
CA GLU A 80 2.77 -4.79 10.96
C GLU A 80 2.56 -6.16 11.62
N LEU A 81 3.61 -6.97 11.63
CA LEU A 81 3.70 -8.17 12.43
C LEU A 81 4.50 -7.87 13.70
N THR A 82 3.86 -8.03 14.85
CA THR A 82 4.50 -7.95 16.16
C THR A 82 4.62 -9.35 16.74
N VAL A 83 5.85 -9.75 17.08
CA VAL A 83 6.14 -11.01 17.75
C VAL A 83 6.63 -10.71 19.17
N ALA A 84 5.83 -11.10 20.15
CA ALA A 84 6.16 -10.88 21.57
C ALA A 84 7.46 -11.60 21.95
N ALA A 85 8.06 -11.17 23.05
CA ALA A 85 9.20 -11.85 23.65
C ALA A 85 8.91 -13.35 23.85
N GLN A 86 9.89 -14.20 23.55
CA GLN A 86 9.82 -15.67 23.73
C GLN A 86 8.63 -16.33 23.01
N SER A 87 8.30 -15.85 21.79
CA SER A 87 7.13 -16.28 21.03
C SER A 87 7.48 -16.68 19.60
N ASN A 88 6.60 -17.51 19.01
CA ASN A 88 6.74 -17.99 17.64
C ASN A 88 5.44 -17.78 16.86
N CYS A 89 5.55 -17.36 15.62
CA CYS A 89 4.44 -17.32 14.69
C CYS A 89 4.18 -18.70 14.07
N GLN A 90 2.94 -18.92 13.62
CA GLN A 90 2.62 -20.09 12.83
C GLN A 90 3.33 -20.02 11.47
N SER A 91 3.71 -21.20 10.96
CA SER A 91 4.31 -21.30 9.64
C SER A 91 3.27 -21.05 8.54
N ALA A 92 3.66 -20.29 7.53
CA ALA A 92 2.88 -19.99 6.33
C ALA A 92 3.61 -20.38 5.06
N ALA A 93 2.87 -20.56 3.97
CA ALA A 93 3.37 -20.69 2.61
C ALA A 93 2.24 -20.26 1.66
N TYR A 94 2.58 -19.49 0.62
CA TYR A 94 1.61 -18.95 -0.34
C TYR A 94 2.06 -19.28 -1.75
N ASP A 95 1.34 -20.16 -2.43
CA ASP A 95 1.75 -20.65 -3.77
C ASP A 95 1.69 -19.59 -4.87
N ARG A 96 0.81 -18.59 -4.69
CA ARG A 96 0.55 -17.54 -5.69
C ARG A 96 0.71 -16.12 -5.13
N GLU A 97 1.53 -15.98 -4.07
CA GLU A 97 1.91 -14.70 -3.53
C GLU A 97 3.41 -14.68 -3.28
N GLU A 98 4.01 -13.53 -3.47
CA GLU A 98 5.35 -13.21 -3.00
C GLU A 98 5.25 -12.28 -1.79
N GLU A 99 6.16 -12.43 -0.85
CA GLU A 99 6.18 -11.60 0.35
C GLU A 99 7.53 -10.94 0.55
N LEU A 100 7.48 -9.76 1.17
CA LEU A 100 8.67 -9.03 1.62
C LEU A 100 8.52 -8.74 3.10
N TYR A 101 9.57 -8.94 3.84
CA TYR A 101 9.66 -8.55 5.24
C TYR A 101 10.69 -7.44 5.40
N PHE A 102 10.34 -6.45 6.21
CA PHE A 102 11.25 -5.39 6.62
C PHE A 102 11.19 -5.25 8.15
N VAL A 103 12.32 -5.45 8.82
CA VAL A 103 12.39 -5.41 10.29
C VAL A 103 12.46 -3.96 10.76
N LEU A 104 11.40 -3.51 11.45
CA LEU A 104 11.32 -2.15 12.01
C LEU A 104 12.14 -2.00 13.29
N ASP A 105 12.06 -3.02 14.18
CA ASP A 105 12.68 -2.96 15.50
C ASP A 105 12.83 -4.37 16.10
N GLY A 106 13.80 -4.54 17.00
CA GLY A 106 14.05 -5.76 17.71
C GLY A 106 14.93 -6.76 16.97
N THR A 107 14.97 -7.97 17.49
CA THR A 107 15.71 -9.11 16.92
C THR A 107 14.86 -10.36 16.95
N GLY A 108 15.11 -11.30 16.03
CA GLY A 108 14.38 -12.55 15.93
C GLY A 108 15.04 -13.57 15.03
N THR A 109 14.27 -14.53 14.61
CA THR A 109 14.70 -15.62 13.72
C THR A 109 13.66 -15.81 12.62
N LEU A 110 14.10 -15.80 11.37
CA LEU A 110 13.32 -16.30 10.24
C LEU A 110 13.60 -17.80 10.11
N HIS A 111 12.57 -18.62 10.27
CA HIS A 111 12.60 -20.01 9.83
C HIS A 111 12.18 -20.07 8.39
N TYR A 112 13.02 -20.63 7.53
CA TYR A 112 12.79 -20.78 6.10
C TYR A 112 13.07 -22.22 5.70
N ALA A 113 12.05 -22.94 5.27
CA ALA A 113 12.11 -24.40 5.11
C ALA A 113 12.67 -25.07 6.39
N GLU A 114 13.84 -25.70 6.31
CA GLU A 114 14.50 -26.37 7.46
C GLU A 114 15.62 -25.50 8.08
N GLU A 115 15.79 -24.27 7.62
CA GLU A 115 16.85 -23.38 8.08
C GLU A 115 16.35 -22.30 9.03
N SER A 116 17.27 -21.73 9.78
CA SER A 116 17.00 -20.64 10.73
C SER A 116 18.02 -19.53 10.52
N HIS A 117 17.54 -18.32 10.29
CA HIS A 117 18.34 -17.14 10.01
C HIS A 117 18.04 -16.05 11.01
N SER A 118 19.05 -15.42 11.57
CA SER A 118 18.90 -14.29 12.48
C SER A 118 18.31 -13.07 11.75
N LEU A 119 17.43 -12.37 12.45
CA LEU A 119 16.87 -11.07 12.03
C LEU A 119 17.23 -10.00 13.04
N ARG A 120 17.51 -8.78 12.54
CA ARG A 120 17.71 -7.56 13.33
C ARG A 120 17.06 -6.35 12.67
N ALA A 121 16.94 -5.27 13.38
CA ALA A 121 16.42 -4.01 12.84
C ALA A 121 17.10 -3.63 11.51
N ASN A 122 16.33 -3.14 10.55
CA ASN A 122 16.73 -2.77 9.20
C ASN A 122 17.08 -3.96 8.27
N ASP A 123 16.91 -5.21 8.71
CA ASP A 123 16.97 -6.34 7.79
C ASP A 123 15.73 -6.38 6.90
N PHE A 124 15.94 -6.76 5.65
CA PHE A 124 14.86 -7.06 4.71
C PHE A 124 15.13 -8.38 3.98
N THR A 125 14.04 -9.01 3.56
CA THR A 125 14.11 -10.27 2.81
C THR A 125 12.95 -10.39 1.84
N TYR A 126 13.17 -11.14 0.78
CA TYR A 126 12.16 -11.58 -0.17
C TYR A 126 11.85 -13.06 0.06
N LEU A 127 10.58 -13.37 0.17
CA LEU A 127 10.05 -14.71 0.34
C LEU A 127 9.30 -15.12 -0.93
N ALA A 128 9.88 -16.06 -1.65
CA ALA A 128 9.35 -16.53 -2.92
C ALA A 128 8.03 -17.30 -2.73
N PRO A 129 7.14 -17.31 -3.73
CA PRO A 129 5.92 -18.12 -3.69
C PRO A 129 6.23 -19.60 -3.42
N GLY A 130 5.43 -20.24 -2.56
CA GLY A 130 5.60 -21.61 -2.11
C GLY A 130 6.67 -21.82 -1.02
N ALA A 131 7.43 -20.79 -0.66
CA ALA A 131 8.41 -20.88 0.42
C ALA A 131 7.73 -21.00 1.79
N LYS A 132 7.94 -22.12 2.47
CA LYS A 132 7.46 -22.31 3.84
C LYS A 132 8.34 -21.53 4.81
N HIS A 133 7.71 -20.64 5.60
CA HIS A 133 8.44 -19.76 6.51
C HIS A 133 7.63 -19.44 7.77
N SER A 134 8.31 -18.98 8.80
CA SER A 134 7.73 -18.41 10.03
C SER A 134 8.74 -17.51 10.72
N VAL A 135 8.27 -16.70 11.67
CA VAL A 135 9.12 -15.83 12.48
C VAL A 135 9.05 -16.25 13.95
N ALA A 136 10.20 -16.29 14.59
CA ALA A 136 10.34 -16.52 16.02
C ALA A 136 11.06 -15.36 16.69
N ASN A 137 10.72 -15.11 17.94
CA ASN A 137 11.39 -14.12 18.77
C ASN A 137 11.87 -14.76 20.08
N ASN A 138 13.14 -15.06 20.15
CA ASN A 138 13.78 -15.64 21.34
C ASN A 138 14.42 -14.57 22.25
N SER A 139 14.18 -13.28 21.97
CA SER A 139 14.68 -12.17 22.76
C SER A 139 13.72 -11.83 23.93
N ASP A 140 14.10 -10.89 24.75
CA ASP A 140 13.32 -10.36 25.88
C ASP A 140 12.46 -9.13 25.53
N LYS A 141 12.51 -8.69 24.27
CA LYS A 141 11.75 -7.56 23.74
C LYS A 141 10.92 -7.99 22.54
N SER A 142 9.89 -7.24 22.21
CA SER A 142 9.11 -7.50 20.99
C SER A 142 9.95 -7.29 19.74
N LEU A 143 9.71 -8.13 18.72
CA LEU A 143 10.17 -7.93 17.37
C LEU A 143 9.03 -7.34 16.54
N ARG A 144 9.30 -6.30 15.75
CA ARG A 144 8.33 -5.67 14.87
C ARG A 144 8.85 -5.66 13.44
N LEU A 145 8.00 -6.04 12.51
CA LEU A 145 8.35 -6.01 11.09
C LEU A 145 7.13 -5.64 10.24
N VAL A 146 7.38 -5.01 9.11
CA VAL A 146 6.40 -4.83 8.05
C VAL A 146 6.36 -6.09 7.21
N VAL A 147 5.16 -6.63 7.03
CA VAL A 147 4.85 -7.74 6.12
C VAL A 147 4.14 -7.16 4.90
N MET A 148 4.63 -7.48 3.72
CA MET A 148 4.09 -7.02 2.44
C MET A 148 3.86 -8.25 1.56
N GLY A 149 2.61 -8.53 1.21
CA GLY A 149 2.21 -9.65 0.35
C GLY A 149 1.62 -9.16 -0.96
N PHE A 150 1.99 -9.80 -2.07
CA PHE A 150 1.56 -9.42 -3.41
C PHE A 150 1.10 -10.64 -4.20
N LYS A 151 -0.09 -10.53 -4.80
CA LYS A 151 -0.68 -11.58 -5.64
C LYS A 151 0.05 -11.69 -6.97
N ILE A 152 0.47 -12.89 -7.32
CA ILE A 152 1.04 -13.19 -8.63
C ILE A 152 -0.08 -13.64 -9.57
N PRO A 153 -0.24 -13.01 -10.76
CA PRO A 153 -1.27 -13.38 -11.72
C PRO A 153 -1.23 -14.87 -12.10
N THR A 154 -2.40 -15.46 -12.32
CA THR A 154 -2.56 -16.92 -12.51
C THR A 154 -1.75 -17.47 -13.67
N LYS A 155 -1.60 -16.70 -14.74
CA LYS A 155 -0.83 -17.10 -15.94
C LYS A 155 0.68 -16.90 -15.82
N THR A 156 1.16 -16.23 -14.76
CA THR A 156 2.60 -16.08 -14.53
C THR A 156 3.21 -17.42 -14.10
N SER A 157 4.22 -17.87 -14.82
CA SER A 157 4.96 -19.08 -14.42
C SER A 157 5.78 -18.79 -13.16
N VAL A 158 5.53 -19.56 -12.12
CA VAL A 158 6.22 -19.47 -10.83
C VAL A 158 7.23 -20.60 -10.75
N GLY A 159 8.48 -20.27 -10.43
CA GLY A 159 9.56 -21.27 -10.24
C GLY A 159 9.57 -21.84 -8.83
N THR A 160 10.40 -22.82 -8.60
CA THR A 160 10.66 -23.36 -7.26
C THR A 160 11.31 -22.27 -6.40
N PRO A 161 10.90 -22.11 -5.12
CA PRO A 161 11.55 -21.17 -4.21
C PRO A 161 13.04 -21.50 -4.04
N PRO A 162 13.91 -20.49 -3.84
CA PRO A 162 15.32 -20.73 -3.59
C PRO A 162 15.50 -21.55 -2.31
N ALA A 163 16.60 -22.34 -2.27
CA ALA A 163 16.89 -23.17 -1.11
C ALA A 163 17.20 -22.33 0.16
N HIS A 164 17.76 -21.13 -0.04
CA HIS A 164 18.16 -20.21 1.02
C HIS A 164 17.55 -18.84 0.78
N PRO A 165 17.02 -18.15 1.81
CA PRO A 165 16.55 -16.77 1.68
C PRO A 165 17.75 -15.81 1.58
N LYS A 166 17.58 -14.72 0.86
CA LYS A 166 18.50 -13.58 0.93
C LYS A 166 18.01 -12.64 2.03
N ILE A 167 18.80 -12.45 3.08
CA ILE A 167 18.55 -11.46 4.14
C ILE A 167 19.65 -10.44 4.07
N ILE A 168 19.31 -9.18 3.88
CA ILE A 168 20.25 -8.08 3.70
C ILE A 168 19.87 -6.96 4.65
N ASN A 169 20.88 -6.28 5.21
CA ASN A 169 20.64 -5.12 6.06
C ASN A 169 20.79 -3.82 5.29
N LEU A 170 19.97 -2.83 5.58
CA LEU A 170 20.05 -1.49 4.97
C LEU A 170 21.44 -0.85 5.08
N ASP A 171 22.17 -1.15 6.15
CA ASP A 171 23.52 -0.60 6.36
C ASP A 171 24.55 -1.11 5.33
N GLU A 172 24.24 -2.22 4.67
CA GLU A 172 25.09 -2.80 3.61
C GLU A 172 24.88 -2.13 2.25
N LEU A 173 23.79 -1.36 2.10
CA LEU A 173 23.42 -0.72 0.84
C LEU A 173 23.96 0.70 0.75
N LYS A 174 24.43 1.05 -0.44
CA LYS A 174 24.81 2.43 -0.77
C LYS A 174 23.58 3.25 -1.13
N GLU A 175 23.64 4.51 -0.79
CA GLU A 175 22.69 5.50 -1.29
C GLU A 175 23.08 5.89 -2.71
N GLU A 176 22.07 6.04 -3.58
CA GLU A 176 22.26 6.44 -4.97
C GLU A 176 21.15 7.37 -5.44
N THR A 177 21.40 8.08 -6.54
CA THR A 177 20.39 8.86 -7.23
C THR A 177 19.67 7.98 -8.24
N VAL A 178 18.37 8.21 -8.44
CA VAL A 178 17.55 7.51 -9.44
C VAL A 178 17.18 8.49 -10.54
N ASP A 179 17.34 8.06 -11.79
CA ASP A 179 17.01 8.87 -12.95
C ASP A 179 15.57 9.42 -12.89
N GLY A 180 15.42 10.69 -13.27
CA GLY A 180 14.14 11.39 -13.21
C GLY A 180 13.80 12.00 -11.84
N HIS A 181 14.63 11.75 -10.82
CA HIS A 181 14.45 12.34 -9.48
C HIS A 181 15.58 13.33 -9.14
N PRO A 182 15.28 14.36 -8.32
CA PRO A 182 16.30 15.33 -7.94
C PRO A 182 17.29 14.74 -6.91
N ASN A 183 18.52 15.26 -6.89
CA ASN A 183 19.55 14.85 -5.94
C ASN A 183 19.25 15.19 -4.46
N SER A 184 18.11 15.81 -4.20
CA SER A 184 17.64 16.09 -2.84
C SER A 184 16.93 14.89 -2.19
N VAL A 185 16.80 13.79 -2.90
CA VAL A 185 16.39 12.49 -2.40
C VAL A 185 17.36 11.42 -2.88
N LEU A 186 17.88 10.61 -1.94
CA LEU A 186 18.73 9.47 -2.22
C LEU A 186 17.96 8.18 -1.97
N TYR A 187 18.34 7.12 -2.67
CA TYR A 187 17.65 5.84 -2.65
C TYR A 187 18.58 4.72 -2.22
N LYS A 188 18.08 3.81 -1.39
CA LYS A 188 18.61 2.45 -1.24
C LYS A 188 17.66 1.50 -1.92
N LEU A 189 18.13 0.73 -2.91
CA LEU A 189 17.32 -0.17 -3.72
C LEU A 189 17.37 -1.57 -3.14
N LEU A 190 16.26 -2.03 -2.57
CA LEU A 190 16.20 -3.25 -1.77
C LEU A 190 15.80 -4.47 -2.60
N VAL A 191 14.60 -4.44 -3.15
CA VAL A 191 14.05 -5.58 -3.92
C VAL A 191 13.48 -5.07 -5.23
N GLY A 192 13.82 -5.74 -6.32
CA GLY A 192 13.37 -5.45 -7.67
C GLY A 192 12.95 -6.70 -8.45
N PRO A 193 12.54 -6.50 -9.73
CA PRO A 193 11.98 -7.56 -10.54
C PRO A 193 13.06 -8.58 -10.95
N ARG A 194 12.62 -9.82 -11.13
CA ARG A 194 13.49 -10.92 -11.57
C ARG A 194 14.28 -10.58 -12.83
N GLY A 195 15.58 -10.83 -12.75
CA GLY A 195 16.51 -10.60 -13.86
C GLY A 195 16.94 -9.15 -14.01
N ALA A 196 16.48 -8.24 -13.17
CA ALA A 196 17.13 -6.95 -12.99
C ALA A 196 18.54 -7.16 -12.37
N THR A 197 19.33 -6.10 -12.36
CA THR A 197 20.67 -6.12 -11.74
C THR A 197 20.91 -4.86 -10.91
N ARG A 198 19.83 -4.14 -10.65
CA ARG A 198 19.87 -2.85 -10.00
C ARG A 198 19.71 -2.96 -8.48
N ASP A 199 18.80 -3.83 -8.06
CA ASP A 199 18.37 -3.93 -6.66
C ASP A 199 19.22 -5.00 -5.93
N ALA A 200 19.25 -4.94 -4.60
CA ALA A 200 20.04 -5.90 -3.80
C ALA A 200 19.49 -7.34 -3.92
N ILE A 201 18.17 -7.47 -4.10
CA ILE A 201 17.47 -8.72 -4.38
C ILE A 201 16.63 -8.54 -5.66
N ASP A 202 16.96 -9.25 -6.74
CA ASP A 202 16.28 -9.17 -8.03
C ASP A 202 15.50 -10.46 -8.33
N ASP A 203 14.56 -10.80 -7.44
CA ASP A 203 13.83 -12.07 -7.49
C ASP A 203 12.29 -11.92 -7.61
N ALA A 204 11.75 -10.69 -7.57
CA ALA A 204 10.32 -10.44 -7.49
C ALA A 204 9.57 -10.65 -8.81
N TYR A 205 8.33 -11.15 -8.73
CA TYR A 205 7.44 -11.41 -9.87
C TYR A 205 6.56 -10.20 -10.23
N VAL A 206 6.03 -9.52 -9.23
CA VAL A 206 5.11 -8.38 -9.39
C VAL A 206 5.61 -7.12 -8.70
N VAL A 207 6.39 -7.24 -7.64
CA VAL A 207 7.07 -6.08 -7.04
C VAL A 207 8.09 -5.55 -8.05
N THR A 208 7.94 -4.26 -8.39
CA THR A 208 8.84 -3.57 -9.31
C THR A 208 9.92 -2.80 -8.59
N SER A 209 9.70 -2.46 -7.32
CA SER A 209 10.72 -1.86 -6.48
C SER A 209 10.27 -1.83 -5.00
N LEU A 210 11.11 -2.29 -4.10
CA LEU A 210 11.10 -1.91 -2.69
C LEU A 210 12.34 -1.07 -2.44
N PHE A 211 12.18 0.12 -1.89
CA PHE A 211 13.29 1.04 -1.69
C PHE A 211 13.10 1.95 -0.47
N LEU A 212 14.20 2.40 0.08
CA LEU A 212 14.21 3.45 1.09
C LEU A 212 14.59 4.77 0.41
N MET A 213 13.81 5.81 0.67
CA MET A 213 14.09 7.19 0.28
C MET A 213 14.62 7.98 1.48
N ASP A 214 15.75 8.65 1.30
CA ASP A 214 16.33 9.61 2.24
C ASP A 214 16.18 11.01 1.66
N PHE A 215 15.25 11.77 2.21
CA PHE A 215 14.97 13.14 1.80
C PHE A 215 15.80 14.12 2.60
N ALA A 216 16.67 14.87 1.93
CA ALA A 216 17.36 16.01 2.52
C ALA A 216 16.34 17.07 3.00
N PRO A 217 16.71 17.98 3.94
CA PRO A 217 15.88 19.10 4.31
C PRO A 217 15.49 19.95 3.09
N GLY A 218 14.19 20.18 2.90
CA GLY A 218 13.64 20.84 1.71
C GLY A 218 13.59 19.96 0.45
N GLY A 219 14.00 18.71 0.55
CA GLY A 219 14.04 17.76 -0.57
C GLY A 219 12.67 17.26 -0.98
N THR A 220 12.60 16.77 -2.22
CA THR A 220 11.38 16.21 -2.82
C THR A 220 11.76 15.18 -3.88
N ASN A 221 10.86 14.21 -4.14
CA ASN A 221 10.94 13.34 -5.31
C ASN A 221 10.07 13.84 -6.48
N PHE A 222 9.55 15.04 -6.41
CA PHE A 222 8.55 15.65 -7.27
C PHE A 222 7.27 14.81 -7.43
N PRO A 223 6.10 15.45 -7.49
CA PRO A 223 4.87 14.77 -7.80
C PRO A 223 4.92 14.12 -9.18
N HIS A 224 4.57 12.83 -9.22
CA HIS A 224 4.53 12.02 -10.43
C HIS A 224 3.46 10.94 -10.29
N HIS A 225 3.27 10.09 -11.30
CA HIS A 225 2.33 8.97 -11.25
C HIS A 225 2.92 7.73 -11.95
N HIS A 226 2.34 6.57 -11.64
CA HIS A 226 2.69 5.29 -12.27
C HIS A 226 1.45 4.72 -12.97
N GLU A 227 1.50 4.56 -14.29
CA GLU A 227 0.34 4.16 -15.09
C GLU A 227 -0.11 2.72 -14.82
N THR A 228 0.83 1.81 -14.56
CA THR A 228 0.59 0.37 -14.45
C THR A 228 1.00 -0.22 -13.11
N ALA A 229 1.24 0.63 -12.12
CA ALA A 229 1.66 0.18 -10.80
C ALA A 229 0.89 0.92 -9.71
N GLU A 230 0.68 0.22 -8.61
CA GLU A 230 0.27 0.80 -7.34
C GLU A 230 1.50 0.91 -6.42
N GLU A 231 1.43 1.85 -5.48
CA GLU A 231 2.57 2.17 -4.63
C GLU A 231 2.12 2.42 -3.19
N ILE A 232 2.94 2.02 -2.23
CA ILE A 232 2.72 2.30 -0.81
C ILE A 232 3.95 3.02 -0.27
N TYR A 233 3.72 4.13 0.45
CA TYR A 233 4.73 4.83 1.24
C TYR A 233 4.45 4.64 2.72
N LEU A 234 5.47 4.29 3.49
CA LEU A 234 5.48 4.28 4.95
C LEU A 234 6.56 5.25 5.43
N VAL A 235 6.17 6.31 6.12
CA VAL A 235 7.11 7.26 6.73
C VAL A 235 7.74 6.61 7.95
N LEU A 236 9.02 6.26 7.86
CA LEU A 236 9.75 5.63 8.97
C LEU A 236 10.24 6.67 9.98
N ASP A 237 10.66 7.82 9.49
CA ASP A 237 11.21 8.91 10.32
C ASP A 237 11.02 10.26 9.65
N GLY A 238 11.01 11.33 10.46
CA GLY A 238 10.84 12.69 9.98
C GLY A 238 9.39 13.08 9.73
N GLN A 239 9.21 14.17 8.98
CA GLN A 239 7.91 14.74 8.65
C GLN A 239 7.98 15.59 7.38
N GLY A 240 6.83 15.82 6.73
CA GLY A 240 6.74 16.63 5.54
C GLY A 240 5.32 16.75 5.03
N ASP A 241 5.18 17.05 3.74
CA ASP A 241 3.90 17.05 3.05
C ASP A 241 3.87 15.91 2.01
N MET A 242 2.94 14.97 2.22
CA MET A 242 2.62 13.94 1.24
C MET A 242 1.73 14.55 0.15
N VAL A 243 2.08 14.33 -1.12
CA VAL A 243 1.24 14.67 -2.25
C VAL A 243 0.45 13.43 -2.65
N ALA A 244 -0.87 13.57 -2.71
CA ALA A 244 -1.76 12.52 -3.16
C ALA A 244 -2.88 13.14 -3.99
N GLY A 245 -3.23 12.53 -5.12
CA GLY A 245 -4.21 13.12 -6.02
C GLY A 245 -4.90 12.12 -6.91
N SER A 246 -5.84 12.62 -7.72
CA SER A 246 -6.66 11.83 -8.63
C SER A 246 -6.00 11.56 -9.98
N GLY A 247 -4.70 11.36 -10.01
CA GLY A 247 -3.97 11.00 -11.21
C GLY A 247 -3.86 12.13 -12.23
N MET A 248 -4.11 11.81 -13.51
CA MET A 248 -3.90 12.75 -14.62
C MET A 248 -4.87 13.96 -14.65
N ASP A 249 -5.88 13.99 -13.79
CA ASP A 249 -6.85 15.11 -13.69
C ASP A 249 -6.25 16.37 -13.07
N GLY A 250 -5.01 16.27 -12.56
CA GLY A 250 -4.28 17.41 -12.01
C GLY A 250 -4.77 17.92 -10.66
N VAL A 251 -5.78 17.28 -10.07
CA VAL A 251 -6.23 17.62 -8.71
C VAL A 251 -5.38 16.86 -7.70
N GLU A 252 -4.38 17.51 -7.21
CA GLU A 252 -3.53 16.99 -6.13
C GLU A 252 -3.78 17.76 -4.84
N GLY A 253 -3.72 17.04 -3.72
CA GLY A 253 -3.72 17.59 -2.38
C GLY A 253 -2.35 17.42 -1.72
N ARG A 254 -2.06 18.28 -0.75
CA ARG A 254 -0.91 18.15 0.15
C ARG A 254 -1.41 17.89 1.55
N PHE A 255 -0.89 16.83 2.14
CA PHE A 255 -1.33 16.35 3.44
C PHE A 255 -0.13 16.27 4.37
N PRO A 256 -0.17 16.90 5.55
CA PRO A 256 0.89 16.73 6.54
C PRO A 256 1.13 15.25 6.82
N ALA A 257 2.38 14.83 6.76
CA ALA A 257 2.79 13.46 7.02
C ALA A 257 3.96 13.42 8.00
N LYS A 258 3.97 12.42 8.87
CA LYS A 258 5.00 12.20 9.89
C LYS A 258 5.31 10.70 10.04
N ALA A 259 6.32 10.39 10.82
CA ALA A 259 6.65 9.00 11.15
C ALA A 259 5.41 8.21 11.59
N GLY A 260 5.21 7.03 11.00
CA GLY A 260 4.06 6.15 11.18
C GLY A 260 2.92 6.37 10.18
N ASP A 261 2.90 7.46 9.40
CA ASP A 261 1.90 7.61 8.34
C ASP A 261 2.20 6.66 7.17
N ALA A 262 1.17 5.93 6.75
CA ALA A 262 1.21 5.04 5.60
C ALA A 262 0.20 5.52 4.54
N TYR A 263 0.63 5.58 3.29
CA TYR A 263 -0.19 5.99 2.15
C TYR A 263 -0.16 4.91 1.07
N TYR A 264 -1.33 4.55 0.57
CA TYR A 264 -1.48 3.72 -0.62
C TYR A 264 -1.95 4.57 -1.78
N PHE A 265 -1.37 4.38 -2.96
CA PHE A 265 -1.68 5.08 -4.20
C PHE A 265 -2.04 4.07 -5.29
N ARG A 266 -3.22 4.24 -5.90
CA ARG A 266 -3.60 3.49 -7.09
C ARG A 266 -2.72 3.87 -8.28
N ALA A 267 -2.73 2.99 -9.30
CA ALA A 267 -2.24 3.35 -10.62
C ALA A 267 -2.87 4.67 -11.11
N ASN A 268 -2.07 5.54 -11.70
CA ASN A 268 -2.41 6.90 -12.13
C ASN A 268 -2.76 7.90 -11.01
N CYS A 269 -2.58 7.53 -9.74
CA CYS A 269 -2.65 8.52 -8.66
C CYS A 269 -1.35 9.33 -8.61
N THR A 270 -1.46 10.64 -8.45
CA THR A 270 -0.28 11.47 -8.19
C THR A 270 0.28 11.13 -6.81
N VAL A 271 1.57 10.87 -6.75
CA VAL A 271 2.35 10.58 -5.55
C VAL A 271 3.57 11.48 -5.48
N GLY A 272 3.92 11.93 -4.31
CA GLY A 272 5.12 12.72 -4.07
C GLY A 272 5.28 13.07 -2.60
N PHE A 273 6.45 13.56 -2.24
CA PHE A 273 6.74 14.00 -0.88
C PHE A 273 7.66 15.22 -0.90
N TYR A 274 7.39 16.15 0.02
CA TYR A 274 8.21 17.31 0.29
C TYR A 274 8.65 17.29 1.75
N ASN A 275 9.93 17.13 2.00
CA ASN A 275 10.48 17.27 3.34
C ASN A 275 10.55 18.77 3.69
N GLN A 276 9.47 19.28 4.28
CA GLN A 276 9.40 20.68 4.74
C GLN A 276 9.82 20.84 6.20
N ASN A 277 10.64 19.92 6.71
CA ASN A 277 11.08 19.97 8.09
C ASN A 277 11.90 21.23 8.37
N LYS A 278 11.30 22.15 9.11
CA LYS A 278 11.94 23.43 9.50
C LYS A 278 13.13 23.27 10.44
N SER A 279 13.25 22.12 11.10
CA SER A 279 14.41 21.80 11.95
C SER A 279 15.67 21.44 11.19
N GLY A 280 15.57 21.29 9.87
CA GLY A 280 16.67 20.83 9.02
C GLY A 280 16.93 19.32 9.11
N ALA A 281 16.01 18.54 9.68
CA ALA A 281 16.14 17.09 9.74
C ALA A 281 15.73 16.41 8.42
N LYS A 282 16.33 15.27 8.15
CA LYS A 282 15.98 14.37 7.05
C LYS A 282 14.60 13.72 7.31
N ALA A 283 14.04 13.12 6.26
CA ALA A 283 12.89 12.24 6.38
C ALA A 283 13.18 10.94 5.61
N HIS A 284 12.76 9.80 6.18
CA HIS A 284 12.96 8.49 5.59
C HIS A 284 11.62 7.83 5.29
N ILE A 285 11.45 7.38 4.05
CA ILE A 285 10.23 6.71 3.60
C ILE A 285 10.61 5.36 3.01
N LEU A 286 10.03 4.29 3.56
CA LEU A 286 10.02 2.98 2.95
C LEU A 286 8.90 2.94 1.91
N ALA A 287 9.25 2.65 0.66
CA ALA A 287 8.28 2.61 -0.41
C ALA A 287 8.32 1.28 -1.14
N VAL A 288 7.16 0.74 -1.46
CA VAL A 288 7.01 -0.46 -2.28
C VAL A 288 6.08 -0.17 -3.44
N ARG A 289 6.53 -0.54 -4.64
CA ARG A 289 5.76 -0.42 -5.87
C ARG A 289 5.58 -1.79 -6.49
N SER A 290 4.35 -2.09 -6.89
CA SER A 290 3.98 -3.34 -7.53
C SER A 290 3.16 -3.09 -8.78
N ARG A 291 3.40 -3.88 -9.85
CA ARG A 291 2.58 -3.79 -11.06
C ARG A 291 1.17 -4.32 -10.80
N ILE A 292 0.18 -3.68 -11.39
CA ILE A 292 -1.18 -4.19 -11.36
C ILE A 292 -1.31 -5.36 -12.36
N PRO A 293 -2.13 -6.39 -12.04
CA PRO A 293 -2.43 -7.44 -13.01
C PRO A 293 -3.13 -6.86 -14.25
N LEU A 294 -2.72 -7.32 -15.44
CA LEU A 294 -3.46 -7.02 -16.66
C LEU A 294 -4.67 -7.96 -16.76
N PRO A 295 -5.79 -7.54 -17.40
CA PRO A 295 -6.99 -8.37 -17.50
C PRO A 295 -6.72 -9.77 -18.08
N GLU A 296 -5.83 -9.87 -19.06
CA GLU A 296 -5.46 -11.13 -19.70
C GLU A 296 -4.57 -12.04 -18.84
N GLU A 297 -4.07 -11.58 -17.72
CA GLU A 297 -3.19 -12.35 -16.83
C GLU A 297 -3.94 -13.07 -15.71
N ASP A 298 -5.19 -12.66 -15.43
CA ASP A 298 -5.99 -13.19 -14.31
C ASP A 298 -7.15 -14.11 -14.76
N ASP A 299 -7.40 -14.27 -16.08
CA ASP A 299 -8.47 -15.12 -16.65
C ASP A 299 -8.09 -16.62 -16.74
#